data_4af46d543f1dfee7e254561bd71fd720
#
_entry.id   4af46d543f1dfee7e254561bd71fd720
#
_cell.length_a   1.000
_cell.length_b   1.000
_cell.length_c   1.000
_cell.angle_alpha   90.00
_cell.angle_beta   90.00
_cell.angle_gamma   90.00
#
_symmetry.space_group_name_H-M   'P 1'
#
loop_
_entity.id
_entity.type
_entity.pdbx_description
1 polymer ?
#
loop_
_entity_poly.entity_id
_entity_poly.type
_entity_poly.pdbx_seq_one_letter_code
_entity_poly.pdbx_strand_id
1 'polypeptide(L)'
;MEVKKLVFPQKDDYLLYIIQKQEEGVAVDCGSVVLKKGQILPFKTLDAHEISYLISGKLKVLTKDGNEKIMNQGDLIYLNKEEIRKTETLEDSKILFFLFKNS
;
A
#
# COMPACT_ATOMS: atom_id res chain seq x y z
N MET A 1 -0.39 0.58 24.30
CA MET A 1 -0.94 -0.58 23.56
C MET A 1 -2.28 -0.20 22.96
N GLU A 2 -2.46 -0.43 21.68
CA GLU A 2 -3.72 -0.12 20.98
C GLU A 2 -4.19 -1.31 20.17
N VAL A 3 -5.50 -1.51 20.14
CA VAL A 3 -6.12 -2.50 19.26
C VAL A 3 -7.09 -1.76 18.36
N LYS A 4 -6.94 -1.93 17.06
CA LYS A 4 -7.81 -1.34 16.06
C LYS A 4 -8.36 -2.44 15.17
N LYS A 5 -9.56 -2.21 14.65
CA LYS A 5 -10.12 -3.13 13.65
C LYS A 5 -9.64 -2.74 12.27
N LEU A 6 -9.36 -3.74 11.45
CA LEU A 6 -9.11 -3.51 10.04
C LEU A 6 -10.44 -3.14 9.40
N VAL A 7 -10.52 -1.89 8.92
CA VAL A 7 -11.67 -1.38 8.19
C VAL A 7 -11.19 -0.84 6.84
N PHE A 8 -12.09 -0.70 5.90
CA PHE A 8 -11.76 -0.26 4.55
C PHE A 8 -12.41 1.06 4.23
N PRO A 9 -11.77 1.88 3.36
CA PRO A 9 -12.34 3.14 2.93
C PRO A 9 -13.72 2.92 2.28
N GLN A 10 -14.58 3.92 2.40
CA GLN A 10 -15.93 3.87 1.84
C GLN A 10 -16.11 4.94 0.77
N LYS A 11 -17.03 4.68 -0.17
CA LYS A 11 -17.41 5.58 -1.26
C LYS A 11 -16.22 5.97 -2.14
N ASP A 12 -15.91 7.27 -2.20
CA ASP A 12 -14.93 7.81 -3.14
C ASP A 12 -13.49 7.72 -2.64
N ASP A 13 -13.31 7.40 -1.37
CA ASP A 13 -11.97 7.23 -0.81
C ASP A 13 -11.39 5.89 -1.21
N TYR A 14 -10.09 5.88 -1.47
CA TYR A 14 -9.40 4.61 -1.73
C TYR A 14 -8.41 4.25 -0.62
N LEU A 15 -8.09 5.19 0.25
CA LEU A 15 -7.06 5.05 1.27
C LEU A 15 -7.61 5.43 2.64
N LEU A 16 -7.30 4.62 3.65
CA LEU A 16 -7.68 4.89 5.03
C LEU A 16 -6.51 4.57 5.95
N TYR A 17 -6.05 5.56 6.73
CA TYR A 17 -5.08 5.31 7.78
C TYR A 17 -5.79 4.82 9.04
N ILE A 18 -5.28 3.76 9.64
CA ILE A 18 -5.87 3.13 10.81
C ILE A 18 -5.01 3.36 12.04
N ILE A 19 -3.69 3.21 11.92
CA ILE A 19 -2.73 3.48 12.97
C ILE A 19 -1.67 4.41 12.42
N GLN A 20 -1.43 5.52 13.11
CA GLN A 20 -0.37 6.46 12.77
C GLN A 20 0.36 6.81 14.04
N LYS A 21 1.64 6.42 14.12
CA LYS A 21 2.47 6.65 15.30
C LYS A 21 3.79 7.26 14.90
N GLN A 22 4.20 8.27 15.65
CA GLN A 22 5.52 8.86 15.53
C GLN A 22 6.11 8.96 16.92
N GLU A 23 7.21 8.24 17.11
CA GLU A 23 7.94 8.22 18.36
C GLU A 23 9.40 8.53 18.06
N GLU A 24 10.19 8.77 19.11
CA GLU A 24 11.61 9.02 18.93
C GLU A 24 12.26 7.88 18.17
N GLY A 25 12.85 8.20 17.03
CA GLY A 25 13.57 7.26 16.20
C GLY A 25 12.74 6.50 15.17
N VAL A 26 11.39 6.51 15.24
CA VAL A 26 10.59 5.75 14.32
C VAL A 26 9.23 6.40 14.01
N ALA A 27 8.79 6.28 12.78
CA ALA A 27 7.44 6.64 12.38
C ALA A 27 6.81 5.45 11.64
N VAL A 28 5.60 5.06 12.05
CA VAL A 28 4.89 3.90 11.49
C VAL A 28 3.45 4.28 11.18
N ASP A 29 3.03 3.97 9.95
CA ASP A 29 1.64 4.08 9.54
C ASP A 29 1.14 2.71 9.12
N CYS A 30 -0.11 2.42 9.42
CA CYS A 30 -0.80 1.22 8.96
C CYS A 30 -2.18 1.61 8.47
N GLY A 31 -2.59 1.05 7.37
CA GLY A 31 -3.89 1.37 6.81
C GLY A 31 -4.38 0.37 5.79
N SER A 32 -5.44 0.73 5.12
CA SER A 32 -6.06 -0.10 4.10
C SER A 32 -6.34 0.67 2.83
N VAL A 33 -6.42 -0.07 1.73
CA VAL A 33 -6.68 0.48 0.40
C VAL A 33 -7.70 -0.41 -0.29
N VAL A 34 -8.65 0.22 -0.97
CA VAL A 34 -9.59 -0.47 -1.87
C VAL A 34 -9.40 0.12 -3.26
N LEU A 35 -9.12 -0.74 -4.22
CA LEU A 35 -8.95 -0.33 -5.60
C LEU A 35 -9.91 -1.12 -6.47
N LYS A 36 -10.52 -0.44 -7.44
CA LYS A 36 -11.42 -1.06 -8.40
C LYS A 36 -10.65 -1.46 -9.66
N LYS A 37 -11.09 -2.54 -10.28
CA LYS A 37 -10.52 -2.99 -11.56
C LYS A 37 -10.41 -1.82 -12.52
N GLY A 38 -9.22 -1.65 -13.11
CA GLY A 38 -8.93 -0.57 -14.05
C GLY A 38 -8.39 0.70 -13.41
N GLN A 39 -8.50 0.83 -12.09
CA GLN A 39 -7.96 1.99 -11.39
C GLN A 39 -6.43 1.96 -11.42
N ILE A 40 -5.83 3.10 -11.66
CA ILE A 40 -4.38 3.24 -11.73
C ILE A 40 -3.92 4.25 -10.69
N LEU A 41 -2.95 3.83 -9.88
CA LEU A 41 -2.21 4.75 -9.04
C LEU A 41 -0.94 5.10 -9.82
N PRO A 42 -0.81 6.36 -10.30
CA PRO A 42 0.28 6.71 -11.20
C PRO A 42 1.64 6.64 -10.52
N PHE A 43 2.70 6.74 -11.30
CA PHE A 43 4.05 6.74 -10.77
C PHE A 43 4.19 7.78 -9.67
N LYS A 44 4.70 7.33 -8.53
CA LYS A 44 4.97 8.18 -7.38
C LYS A 44 6.08 7.57 -6.54
N THR A 45 6.62 8.38 -5.65
CA THR A 45 7.55 7.91 -4.63
C THR A 45 7.01 8.28 -3.26
N LEU A 46 7.40 7.51 -2.25
CA LEU A 46 7.08 7.82 -0.86
C LEU A 46 8.38 7.96 -0.07
N ASP A 47 8.36 8.84 0.93
CA ASP A 47 9.48 9.01 1.84
C ASP A 47 9.38 8.02 3.00
N ALA A 48 9.17 6.74 2.67
CA ALA A 48 9.02 5.67 3.63
C ALA A 48 9.23 4.32 2.94
N HIS A 49 9.62 3.33 3.72
CA HIS A 49 9.57 1.94 3.29
C HIS A 49 8.13 1.46 3.37
N GLU A 50 7.75 0.59 2.46
CA GLU A 50 6.38 0.07 2.42
C GLU A 50 6.39 -1.46 2.40
N ILE A 51 5.51 -2.05 3.22
CA ILE A 51 5.14 -3.45 3.10
C ILE A 51 3.64 -3.46 2.89
N SER A 52 3.19 -4.13 1.83
CA SER A 52 1.76 -4.24 1.52
C SER A 52 1.37 -5.68 1.30
N TYR A 53 0.21 -6.04 1.85
CA TYR A 53 -0.36 -7.37 1.75
C TYR A 53 -1.65 -7.29 0.94
N LEU A 54 -1.70 -8.06 -0.16
CA LEU A 54 -2.89 -8.13 -0.99
C LEU A 54 -3.87 -9.14 -0.40
N ILE A 55 -4.88 -8.62 0.28
CA ILE A 55 -5.89 -9.44 0.96
C ILE A 55 -6.74 -10.17 -0.07
N SER A 56 -7.15 -9.46 -1.13
CA SER A 56 -7.94 -10.03 -2.22
C SER A 56 -7.70 -9.23 -3.50
N GLY A 57 -7.90 -9.85 -4.64
CA GLY A 57 -7.78 -9.20 -5.93
C GLY A 57 -6.49 -9.53 -6.65
N LYS A 58 -6.09 -8.62 -7.55
CA LYS A 58 -4.91 -8.80 -8.40
C LYS A 58 -4.38 -7.45 -8.85
N LEU A 59 -3.08 -7.26 -8.68
CA LEU A 59 -2.41 -6.00 -9.02
C LEU A 59 -1.20 -6.25 -9.91
N LYS A 60 -0.86 -5.23 -10.70
CA LYS A 60 0.43 -5.16 -11.38
C LYS A 60 1.16 -3.95 -10.83
N VAL A 61 2.38 -4.16 -10.31
CA VAL A 61 3.22 -3.09 -9.79
C VAL A 61 4.41 -2.93 -10.72
N LEU A 62 4.63 -1.70 -11.17
CA LEU A 62 5.71 -1.37 -12.09
C LEU A 62 6.65 -0.36 -11.42
N THR A 63 7.94 -0.55 -11.61
CA THR A 63 8.93 0.44 -11.19
C THR A 63 9.41 1.24 -12.40
N LYS A 64 9.99 2.41 -12.14
CA LYS A 64 10.41 3.34 -13.19
C LYS A 64 11.50 2.75 -14.08
N ASP A 65 12.29 1.81 -13.56
CA ASP A 65 13.37 1.15 -14.29
C ASP A 65 12.90 0.01 -15.19
N GLY A 66 11.59 -0.22 -15.30
CA GLY A 66 11.01 -1.22 -16.20
C GLY A 66 10.71 -2.56 -15.60
N ASN A 67 10.94 -2.76 -14.30
CA ASN A 67 10.52 -3.99 -13.63
C ASN A 67 9.03 -3.99 -13.42
N GLU A 68 8.39 -5.15 -13.58
CA GLU A 68 6.99 -5.31 -13.22
C GLU A 68 6.77 -6.63 -12.49
N LYS A 69 5.84 -6.60 -11.56
CA LYS A 69 5.45 -7.77 -10.77
C LYS A 69 3.95 -7.87 -10.72
N ILE A 70 3.45 -9.08 -10.81
CA ILE A 70 2.04 -9.38 -10.59
C ILE A 70 1.89 -9.82 -9.14
N MET A 71 0.94 -9.23 -8.44
CA MET A 71 0.54 -9.65 -7.10
C MET A 71 -0.79 -10.36 -7.16
N ASN A 72 -0.85 -11.54 -6.60
CA ASN A 72 -2.07 -12.31 -6.43
C ASN A 72 -2.51 -12.27 -4.98
N GLN A 73 -3.75 -12.68 -4.71
CA GLN A 73 -4.27 -12.74 -3.35
C GLN A 73 -3.28 -13.47 -2.43
N GLY A 74 -2.96 -12.88 -1.31
CA GLY A 74 -2.04 -13.44 -0.33
C GLY A 74 -0.59 -13.02 -0.49
N ASP A 75 -0.26 -12.30 -1.55
CA ASP A 75 1.11 -11.85 -1.78
C ASP A 75 1.46 -10.61 -0.95
N LEU A 76 2.73 -10.54 -0.58
CA LEU A 76 3.33 -9.40 0.09
C LEU A 76 4.31 -8.74 -0.87
N ILE A 77 4.39 -7.41 -0.81
CA ILE A 77 5.40 -6.66 -1.54
C ILE A 77 6.17 -5.77 -0.58
N TYR A 78 7.47 -5.66 -0.81
CA TYR A 78 8.30 -4.69 -0.12
C TYR A 78 8.81 -3.67 -1.14
N LEU A 79 8.63 -2.39 -0.83
CA LEU A 79 9.12 -1.28 -1.64
C LEU A 79 10.06 -0.43 -0.80
N ASN A 80 11.24 -0.18 -1.36
CA ASN A 80 12.23 0.67 -0.70
C ASN A 80 11.74 2.11 -0.65
N LYS A 81 12.20 2.83 0.36
CA LYS A 81 12.05 4.28 0.45
C LYS A 81 12.52 4.92 -0.86
N GLU A 82 11.71 5.84 -1.38
CA GLU A 82 11.99 6.59 -2.60
C GLU A 82 11.93 5.78 -3.90
N GLU A 83 11.56 4.53 -3.85
CA GLU A 83 11.35 3.76 -5.08
C GLU A 83 10.16 4.31 -5.85
N ILE A 84 10.37 4.62 -7.14
CA ILE A 84 9.31 5.17 -7.99
C ILE A 84 8.50 4.02 -8.56
N ARG A 85 7.20 3.99 -8.23
CA ARG A 85 6.34 2.86 -8.61
C ARG A 85 4.96 3.33 -9.04
N LYS A 86 4.31 2.48 -9.82
CA LYS A 86 2.96 2.63 -10.34
C LYS A 86 2.19 1.36 -10.06
N THR A 87 0.91 1.47 -9.76
CA THR A 87 0.03 0.31 -9.53
C THR A 87 -1.11 0.31 -10.53
N GLU A 88 -1.32 -0.82 -11.20
CA GLU A 88 -2.45 -1.05 -12.08
C GLU A 88 -3.33 -2.14 -11.45
N THR A 89 -4.61 -1.87 -11.33
CA THR A 89 -5.54 -2.79 -10.66
C THR A 89 -6.18 -3.69 -11.70
N LEU A 90 -5.83 -4.97 -11.66
CA LEU A 90 -6.31 -5.96 -12.63
C LEU A 90 -7.65 -6.57 -12.23
N GLU A 91 -7.95 -6.63 -10.94
CA GLU A 91 -9.23 -7.05 -10.37
C GLU A 91 -9.51 -6.18 -9.15
N ASP A 92 -10.78 -6.09 -8.73
CA ASP A 92 -11.12 -5.37 -7.50
C ASP A 92 -10.26 -5.90 -6.36
N SER A 93 -9.61 -5.01 -5.64
CA SER A 93 -8.56 -5.38 -4.69
C SER A 93 -8.71 -4.70 -3.34
N LYS A 94 -8.33 -5.41 -2.29
CA LYS A 94 -8.23 -4.91 -0.92
C LYS A 94 -6.82 -5.16 -0.41
N ILE A 95 -6.22 -4.14 0.17
CA ILE A 95 -4.82 -4.13 0.56
C ILE A 95 -4.67 -3.64 1.99
N LEU A 96 -3.81 -4.29 2.75
CA LEU A 96 -3.34 -3.83 4.06
C LEU A 96 -1.91 -3.35 3.87
N PHE A 97 -1.61 -2.10 4.26
CA PHE A 97 -0.27 -1.56 4.07
C PHE A 97 0.35 -1.08 5.37
N PHE A 98 1.67 -1.09 5.39
CA PHE A 98 2.50 -0.55 6.46
C PHE A 98 3.55 0.35 5.84
N LEU A 99 3.69 1.56 6.38
CA LEU A 99 4.75 2.50 6.00
C LEU A 99 5.59 2.75 7.24
N PHE A 100 6.90 2.77 7.06
CA PHE A 100 7.78 3.01 8.20
C PHE A 100 9.05 3.73 7.76
N LYS A 101 9.55 4.58 8.64
CA LYS A 101 10.78 5.34 8.43
C LYS A 101 11.36 5.79 9.76
N ASN A 102 12.62 6.22 9.72
CA ASN A 102 13.23 6.88 10.86
C ASN A 102 12.57 8.25 11.03
N SER A 103 12.30 8.62 12.26
CA SER A 103 11.73 9.92 12.59
C SER A 103 12.78 10.91 13.07
#